data_0358fef9c8c7e8cb3d427ace890d3e5a
#
_entry.id   0358fef9c8c7e8cb3d427ace890d3e5a
#
_cell.length_a   1.000
_cell.length_b   1.000
_cell.length_c   1.000
_cell.angle_alpha   90.00
_cell.angle_beta   90.00
_cell.angle_gamma   90.00
#
_symmetry.space_group_name_H-M   'P 1'
#
loop_
_entity.id
_entity.type
_entity.pdbx_description
1 polymer ?
#
loop_
_entity_poly.entity_id
_entity_poly.type
_entity_poly.pdbx_seq_one_letter_code
_entity_poly.pdbx_strand_id
1 'polypeptide(L)'
;DYICAILEKHRPEYVLLENVANLKGHDHGRTWKTIHQKLIDLNYDVAEPAILSPHQFGIPQHRRRIYIVCRNKDYGTLDGFNFPIAEEKELHINDIIDSKDKDYIPLKPDTRKQLEVWEEFLHNCIKHNGSIPSFPIWAMEFGANYEYEALAPAYQPIENLRGCKGKFGAALSGNSRKELLGKIPVYAQTTKTKEFPKWKKKYIQENRRFYERNKEWLDPWIEKVKDFSNSHLKLEWNCGSDVRPTLLDKIVQFRASGIRIKLPTFSPALNLVGTQIPIFPWVKLPKSTLKEGDADHGRYMTVREGARLQGMEKLKFGDKNFKLSTSRCYEALGNAVNVTIVKMIAKNLLGL
;
A
#
# COMPACT_ATOMS: atom_id res chain seq x y z
N ASP A 1 6.31 0.79 -27.31
CA ASP A 1 6.24 0.55 -28.76
C ASP A 1 4.79 0.45 -29.30
N TYR A 2 3.85 -0.28 -28.64
CA TYR A 2 2.46 -0.37 -29.12
C TYR A 2 1.75 0.99 -29.21
N ILE A 3 1.93 1.86 -28.21
CA ILE A 3 1.34 3.21 -28.25
C ILE A 3 1.89 3.99 -29.44
N CYS A 4 3.20 3.96 -29.69
CA CYS A 4 3.80 4.66 -30.84
C CYS A 4 3.22 4.15 -32.17
N ALA A 5 3.05 2.84 -32.33
CA ALA A 5 2.44 2.27 -33.53
C ALA A 5 0.97 2.74 -33.75
N ILE A 6 0.21 2.87 -32.67
CA ILE A 6 -1.17 3.43 -32.71
C ILE A 6 -1.14 4.90 -33.12
N LEU A 7 -0.23 5.70 -32.53
CA LEU A 7 -0.11 7.12 -32.83
C LEU A 7 0.35 7.36 -34.27
N GLU A 8 1.29 6.57 -34.76
CA GLU A 8 1.80 6.63 -36.12
C GLU A 8 0.70 6.32 -37.14
N LYS A 9 -0.11 5.27 -36.88
CA LYS A 9 -1.17 4.83 -37.79
C LYS A 9 -2.39 5.76 -37.78
N HIS A 10 -2.86 6.17 -36.59
CA HIS A 10 -4.16 6.87 -36.44
C HIS A 10 -4.03 8.38 -36.31
N ARG A 11 -2.82 8.89 -35.99
CA ARG A 11 -2.54 10.33 -35.94
C ARG A 11 -3.62 11.16 -35.19
N PRO A 12 -4.07 10.73 -33.96
CA PRO A 12 -5.09 11.47 -33.24
C PRO A 12 -4.63 12.91 -32.95
N GLU A 13 -5.56 13.87 -32.98
CA GLU A 13 -5.24 15.26 -32.64
C GLU A 13 -4.71 15.39 -31.20
N TYR A 14 -5.37 14.75 -30.24
CA TYR A 14 -4.99 14.80 -28.82
C TYR A 14 -4.60 13.43 -28.30
N VAL A 15 -3.60 13.42 -27.41
CA VAL A 15 -3.15 12.21 -26.70
C VAL A 15 -3.05 12.53 -25.22
N LEU A 16 -3.67 11.68 -24.40
CA LEU A 16 -3.53 11.69 -22.94
C LEU A 16 -3.06 10.32 -22.49
N LEU A 17 -1.86 10.27 -21.92
CA LEU A 17 -1.29 9.05 -21.34
C LEU A 17 -1.20 9.18 -19.81
N GLU A 18 -1.43 8.08 -19.13
CA GLU A 18 -1.29 7.98 -17.66
C GLU A 18 -0.37 6.82 -17.29
N ASN A 19 0.44 7.02 -16.25
CA ASN A 19 1.26 5.96 -15.69
C ASN A 19 1.59 6.23 -14.21
N VAL A 20 2.28 5.30 -13.56
CA VAL A 20 2.79 5.50 -12.19
C VAL A 20 3.78 6.66 -12.14
N ALA A 21 3.73 7.46 -11.07
CA ALA A 21 4.56 8.67 -10.93
C ALA A 21 6.07 8.39 -11.06
N ASN A 22 6.51 7.18 -10.70
CA ASN A 22 7.93 6.80 -10.79
C ASN A 22 8.48 6.77 -12.23
N LEU A 23 7.61 6.76 -13.25
CA LEU A 23 8.03 6.79 -14.66
C LEU A 23 8.97 7.96 -14.95
N LYS A 24 8.70 9.14 -14.37
CA LYS A 24 9.53 10.35 -14.58
C LYS A 24 10.96 10.17 -14.08
N GLY A 25 11.14 9.50 -12.94
CA GLY A 25 12.46 9.26 -12.33
C GLY A 25 13.10 7.91 -12.68
N HIS A 26 12.35 7.02 -13.35
CA HIS A 26 12.81 5.68 -13.65
C HIS A 26 14.09 5.72 -14.49
N ASP A 27 15.07 4.87 -14.11
CA ASP A 27 16.37 4.76 -14.78
C ASP A 27 17.07 6.14 -14.93
N HIS A 28 17.14 6.89 -13.82
CA HIS A 28 17.72 8.24 -13.79
C HIS A 28 17.08 9.22 -14.80
N GLY A 29 15.77 9.05 -15.06
CA GLY A 29 15.02 9.87 -16.01
C GLY A 29 15.14 9.45 -17.48
N ARG A 30 15.96 8.44 -17.80
CA ARG A 30 16.15 7.96 -19.19
C ARG A 30 14.86 7.46 -19.81
N THR A 31 14.05 6.75 -19.04
CA THR A 31 12.75 6.25 -19.53
C THR A 31 11.85 7.38 -20.01
N TRP A 32 11.70 8.45 -19.21
CA TRP A 32 10.90 9.61 -19.63
C TRP A 32 11.48 10.30 -20.88
N LYS A 33 12.80 10.53 -20.91
CA LYS A 33 13.46 11.14 -22.07
C LYS A 33 13.21 10.36 -23.37
N THR A 34 13.26 9.03 -23.29
CA THR A 34 12.99 8.15 -24.44
C THR A 34 11.55 8.26 -24.91
N ILE A 35 10.57 8.27 -23.97
CA ILE A 35 9.15 8.41 -24.31
C ILE A 35 8.90 9.77 -24.95
N HIS A 36 9.41 10.84 -24.33
CA HIS A 36 9.25 12.22 -24.82
C HIS A 36 9.81 12.34 -26.24
N GLN A 37 11.04 11.86 -26.50
CA GLN A 37 11.64 11.94 -27.83
C GLN A 37 10.81 11.19 -28.88
N LYS A 38 10.32 9.99 -28.58
CA LYS A 38 9.45 9.24 -29.50
C LYS A 38 8.16 9.98 -29.85
N LEU A 39 7.56 10.71 -28.90
CA LEU A 39 6.38 11.51 -29.15
C LEU A 39 6.70 12.71 -30.07
N ILE A 40 7.84 13.38 -29.84
CA ILE A 40 8.32 14.46 -30.72
C ILE A 40 8.62 13.93 -32.15
N ASP A 41 9.27 12.79 -32.28
CA ASP A 41 9.59 12.16 -33.56
C ASP A 41 8.30 11.79 -34.36
N LEU A 42 7.20 11.51 -33.65
CA LEU A 42 5.88 11.27 -34.22
C LEU A 42 5.10 12.58 -34.54
N ASN A 43 5.75 13.75 -34.48
CA ASN A 43 5.20 15.06 -34.76
C ASN A 43 4.15 15.52 -33.73
N TYR A 44 4.30 15.16 -32.45
CA TYR A 44 3.48 15.69 -31.36
C TYR A 44 4.18 16.82 -30.62
N ASP A 45 3.42 17.85 -30.29
CA ASP A 45 3.77 18.81 -29.25
C ASP A 45 3.43 18.20 -27.89
N VAL A 46 4.35 18.25 -26.92
CA VAL A 46 4.27 17.51 -25.64
C VAL A 46 4.39 18.50 -24.49
N ALA A 47 3.36 18.63 -23.69
CA ALA A 47 3.40 19.43 -22.47
C ALA A 47 4.36 18.83 -21.44
N GLU A 48 5.00 19.67 -20.60
CA GLU A 48 5.75 19.18 -19.43
C GLU A 48 4.82 18.34 -18.54
N PRO A 49 5.12 17.04 -18.28
CA PRO A 49 4.18 16.16 -17.63
C PRO A 49 3.94 16.51 -16.17
N ALA A 50 2.71 16.42 -15.71
CA ALA A 50 2.32 16.67 -14.33
C ALA A 50 2.15 15.36 -13.53
N ILE A 51 2.55 15.39 -12.25
CA ILE A 51 2.23 14.33 -11.29
C ILE A 51 1.07 14.80 -10.44
N LEU A 52 -0.10 14.21 -10.67
CA LEU A 52 -1.34 14.55 -9.98
C LEU A 52 -1.84 13.38 -9.13
N SER A 53 -2.64 13.70 -8.11
CA SER A 53 -3.24 12.70 -7.22
C SER A 53 -4.64 13.14 -6.80
N PRO A 54 -5.63 12.23 -6.70
CA PRO A 54 -7.03 12.57 -6.39
C PRO A 54 -7.22 13.42 -5.13
N HIS A 55 -6.38 13.24 -4.10
CA HIS A 55 -6.49 14.04 -2.88
C HIS A 55 -6.25 15.54 -3.09
N GLN A 56 -5.56 15.92 -4.15
CA GLN A 56 -5.35 17.33 -4.53
C GLN A 56 -6.61 17.96 -5.16
N PHE A 57 -7.65 17.15 -5.43
CA PHE A 57 -8.88 17.54 -6.11
C PHE A 57 -10.13 17.12 -5.35
N GLY A 58 -10.04 17.04 -4.02
CA GLY A 58 -11.18 16.80 -3.14
C GLY A 58 -11.62 15.33 -3.02
N ILE A 59 -10.85 14.37 -3.54
CA ILE A 59 -11.16 12.94 -3.42
C ILE A 59 -10.20 12.29 -2.41
N PRO A 60 -10.66 11.63 -1.33
CA PRO A 60 -9.81 11.13 -0.27
C PRO A 60 -9.03 9.87 -0.67
N GLN A 61 -8.18 9.98 -1.71
CA GLN A 61 -7.29 8.91 -2.18
C GLN A 61 -5.90 9.44 -2.52
N HIS A 62 -4.86 8.82 -1.95
CA HIS A 62 -3.49 9.07 -2.33
C HIS A 62 -3.07 8.11 -3.45
N ARG A 63 -3.17 8.58 -4.72
CA ARG A 63 -2.84 7.83 -5.94
C ARG A 63 -2.07 8.74 -6.91
N ARG A 64 -0.78 8.91 -6.68
CA ARG A 64 0.08 9.73 -7.55
C ARG A 64 0.27 9.06 -8.91
N ARG A 65 -0.05 9.81 -9.99
CA ARG A 65 0.14 9.38 -11.37
C ARG A 65 0.76 10.49 -12.19
N ILE A 66 1.60 10.12 -13.15
CA ILE A 66 2.10 11.03 -14.18
C ILE A 66 1.06 11.08 -15.30
N TYR A 67 0.72 12.29 -15.72
CA TYR A 67 -0.13 12.58 -16.87
C TYR A 67 0.69 13.27 -17.94
N ILE A 68 0.62 12.75 -19.17
CA ILE A 68 1.34 13.24 -20.34
C ILE A 68 0.29 13.65 -21.36
N VAL A 69 0.30 14.93 -21.75
CA VAL A 69 -0.63 15.51 -22.73
C VAL A 69 0.16 15.88 -23.97
N CYS A 70 -0.37 15.49 -25.13
CA CYS A 70 0.24 15.83 -26.42
C CYS A 70 -0.84 16.30 -27.39
N ARG A 71 -0.44 17.16 -28.34
CA ARG A 71 -1.25 17.56 -29.49
C ARG A 71 -0.46 17.29 -30.75
N ASN A 72 -1.09 16.72 -31.76
CA ASN A 72 -0.49 16.54 -33.08
C ASN A 72 -0.28 17.90 -33.75
N LYS A 73 0.95 18.24 -34.12
CA LYS A 73 1.34 19.53 -34.67
C LYS A 73 0.65 19.88 -35.99
N ASP A 74 0.11 18.88 -36.69
CA ASP A 74 -0.70 19.12 -37.89
C ASP A 74 -2.00 19.86 -37.56
N TYR A 75 -2.47 19.82 -36.31
CA TYR A 75 -3.68 20.49 -35.82
C TYR A 75 -3.37 21.70 -34.91
N GLY A 76 -2.11 21.92 -34.54
CA GLY A 76 -1.67 23.06 -33.73
C GLY A 76 -0.76 22.64 -32.54
N THR A 77 -0.55 23.57 -31.62
CA THR A 77 0.28 23.42 -30.45
C THR A 77 -0.54 23.33 -29.17
N LEU A 78 0.14 23.10 -28.05
CA LEU A 78 -0.44 23.14 -26.69
C LEU A 78 -0.30 24.51 -26.02
N ASP A 79 -0.11 25.57 -26.81
CA ASP A 79 -0.03 26.93 -26.30
C ASP A 79 -1.28 27.29 -25.47
N GLY A 80 -1.05 27.77 -24.25
CA GLY A 80 -2.13 28.07 -23.30
C GLY A 80 -2.68 26.88 -22.51
N PHE A 81 -2.29 25.63 -22.83
CA PHE A 81 -2.68 24.48 -22.00
C PHE A 81 -1.98 24.50 -20.66
N ASN A 82 -2.75 24.31 -19.59
CA ASN A 82 -2.24 24.12 -18.24
C ASN A 82 -2.93 22.92 -17.58
N PHE A 83 -2.15 22.14 -16.84
CA PHE A 83 -2.73 21.11 -15.99
C PHE A 83 -3.61 21.74 -14.88
N PRO A 84 -4.63 21.02 -14.38
CA PRO A 84 -5.45 21.51 -13.29
C PRO A 84 -4.60 21.81 -12.05
N ILE A 85 -4.90 22.93 -11.39
CA ILE A 85 -4.21 23.37 -10.18
C ILE A 85 -4.80 22.65 -8.98
N ALA A 86 -3.92 22.17 -8.10
CA ALA A 86 -4.30 21.51 -6.85
C ALA A 86 -5.06 22.50 -5.94
N GLU A 87 -6.10 22.02 -5.28
CA GLU A 87 -6.83 22.74 -4.25
C GLU A 87 -6.51 22.11 -2.89
N GLU A 88 -6.15 22.92 -1.91
CA GLU A 88 -6.02 22.44 -0.53
C GLU A 88 -7.41 22.29 0.07
N LYS A 89 -7.79 21.03 0.37
CA LYS A 89 -9.03 20.68 1.06
C LYS A 89 -8.71 19.74 2.22
N GLU A 90 -9.32 19.97 3.35
CA GLU A 90 -9.34 18.97 4.40
C GLU A 90 -10.18 17.78 3.93
N LEU A 91 -9.59 16.59 3.97
CA LEU A 91 -10.21 15.38 3.47
C LEU A 91 -10.31 14.34 4.58
N HIS A 92 -11.42 13.64 4.58
CA HIS A 92 -11.63 12.50 5.46
C HIS A 92 -12.23 11.32 4.68
N ILE A 93 -11.75 10.10 4.96
CA ILE A 93 -12.23 8.90 4.26
C ILE A 93 -13.74 8.66 4.49
N ASN A 94 -14.31 9.21 5.55
CA ASN A 94 -15.75 9.13 5.83
C ASN A 94 -16.60 9.77 4.73
N ASP A 95 -16.03 10.68 3.92
CA ASP A 95 -16.74 11.34 2.81
C ASP A 95 -17.18 10.35 1.73
N ILE A 96 -16.52 9.18 1.66
CA ILE A 96 -16.87 8.13 0.69
C ILE A 96 -17.53 6.92 1.33
N ILE A 97 -17.53 6.81 2.66
CA ILE A 97 -18.09 5.66 3.37
C ILE A 97 -19.61 5.66 3.28
N ASP A 98 -20.17 4.49 2.94
CA ASP A 98 -21.59 4.23 2.94
C ASP A 98 -21.94 3.16 3.98
N SER A 99 -22.37 3.61 5.16
CA SER A 99 -22.77 2.72 6.26
C SER A 99 -24.05 1.91 5.96
N LYS A 100 -24.80 2.27 4.91
CA LYS A 100 -26.02 1.58 4.48
C LYS A 100 -25.78 0.57 3.36
N ASP A 101 -24.56 0.55 2.78
CA ASP A 101 -24.18 -0.40 1.74
C ASP A 101 -24.26 -1.82 2.31
N LYS A 102 -25.09 -2.67 1.70
CA LYS A 102 -25.28 -4.06 2.11
C LYS A 102 -24.28 -5.02 1.42
N ASP A 103 -23.59 -4.56 0.38
CA ASP A 103 -22.59 -5.34 -0.36
C ASP A 103 -21.19 -5.19 0.28
N TYR A 104 -21.12 -5.26 1.60
CA TYR A 104 -19.86 -5.21 2.34
C TYR A 104 -19.34 -6.60 2.68
N ILE A 105 -18.02 -6.68 2.94
CA ILE A 105 -17.35 -7.87 3.45
C ILE A 105 -16.97 -7.59 4.91
N PRO A 106 -17.55 -8.30 5.90
CA PRO A 106 -17.19 -8.16 7.30
C PRO A 106 -15.78 -8.70 7.55
N LEU A 107 -15.16 -8.28 8.64
CA LEU A 107 -13.86 -8.83 9.05
C LEU A 107 -14.03 -10.28 9.49
N LYS A 108 -13.15 -11.14 8.96
CA LYS A 108 -13.06 -12.53 9.42
C LYS A 108 -12.59 -12.58 10.88
N PRO A 109 -12.97 -13.61 11.65
CA PRO A 109 -12.51 -13.77 13.04
C PRO A 109 -11.00 -13.68 13.20
N ASP A 110 -10.23 -14.34 12.33
CA ASP A 110 -8.75 -14.27 12.37
C ASP A 110 -8.22 -12.85 12.14
N THR A 111 -8.84 -12.08 11.24
CA THR A 111 -8.45 -10.69 11.01
C THR A 111 -8.73 -9.82 12.23
N ARG A 112 -9.89 -10.03 12.90
CA ARG A 112 -10.23 -9.33 14.15
C ARG A 112 -9.23 -9.66 15.26
N LYS A 113 -8.96 -10.94 15.48
CA LYS A 113 -7.94 -11.40 16.44
C LYS A 113 -6.58 -10.74 16.18
N GLN A 114 -6.17 -10.64 14.93
CA GLN A 114 -4.90 -10.00 14.57
C GLN A 114 -4.92 -8.49 14.89
N LEU A 115 -6.02 -7.79 14.64
CA LEU A 115 -6.17 -6.38 15.01
C LEU A 115 -6.14 -6.20 16.52
N GLU A 116 -6.81 -7.05 17.30
CA GLU A 116 -6.82 -7.02 18.78
C GLU A 116 -5.41 -7.21 19.35
N VAL A 117 -4.65 -8.17 18.83
CA VAL A 117 -3.27 -8.42 19.28
C VAL A 117 -2.35 -7.24 18.95
N TRP A 118 -2.52 -6.61 17.78
CA TRP A 118 -1.74 -5.41 17.45
C TRP A 118 -2.23 -4.15 18.20
N GLU A 119 -3.51 -4.05 18.51
CA GLU A 119 -4.03 -2.99 19.40
C GLU A 119 -3.41 -3.09 20.79
N GLU A 120 -3.33 -4.30 21.37
CA GLU A 120 -2.64 -4.56 22.63
C GLU A 120 -1.16 -4.15 22.58
N PHE A 121 -0.47 -4.42 21.45
CA PHE A 121 0.91 -3.99 21.25
C PHE A 121 1.05 -2.46 21.34
N LEU A 122 0.18 -1.73 20.61
CA LEU A 122 0.19 -0.27 20.65
C LEU A 122 -0.07 0.28 22.05
N HIS A 123 -1.02 -0.32 22.76
CA HIS A 123 -1.36 0.06 24.12
C HIS A 123 -0.16 -0.14 25.08
N ASN A 124 0.51 -1.28 24.97
CA ASN A 124 1.71 -1.58 25.76
C ASN A 124 2.89 -0.66 25.42
N CYS A 125 3.07 -0.28 24.14
CA CYS A 125 4.05 0.72 23.76
C CYS A 125 3.85 2.04 24.52
N ILE A 126 2.62 2.54 24.57
CA ILE A 126 2.32 3.77 25.30
C ILE A 126 2.51 3.60 26.79
N LYS A 127 2.00 2.52 27.35
CA LYS A 127 2.09 2.24 28.80
C LYS A 127 3.55 2.17 29.28
N HIS A 128 4.43 1.52 28.52
CA HIS A 128 5.79 1.25 28.95
C HIS A 128 6.85 2.20 28.37
N ASN A 129 6.60 2.81 27.21
CA ASN A 129 7.57 3.67 26.51
C ASN A 129 7.06 5.10 26.27
N GLY A 130 5.80 5.41 26.54
CA GLY A 130 5.20 6.72 26.28
C GLY A 130 4.95 7.04 24.80
N SER A 131 5.44 6.20 23.88
CA SER A 131 5.32 6.43 22.43
C SER A 131 5.39 5.14 21.63
N ILE A 132 4.86 5.18 20.40
CA ILE A 132 5.03 4.11 19.41
C ILE A 132 6.39 4.27 18.72
N PRO A 133 7.13 3.17 18.46
CA PRO A 133 8.36 3.22 17.69
C PRO A 133 8.19 3.88 16.31
N SER A 134 9.13 4.74 15.94
CA SER A 134 9.14 5.45 14.64
C SER A 134 9.61 4.58 13.46
N PHE A 135 10.03 3.36 13.72
CA PHE A 135 10.47 2.40 12.72
C PHE A 135 9.44 1.27 12.55
N PRO A 136 9.42 0.57 11.40
CA PRO A 136 8.55 -0.58 11.21
C PRO A 136 8.83 -1.70 12.20
N ILE A 137 7.81 -2.17 12.88
CA ILE A 137 7.92 -3.30 13.81
C ILE A 137 8.02 -4.60 13.02
N TRP A 138 9.04 -5.38 13.34
CA TRP A 138 9.31 -6.72 12.80
C TRP A 138 9.34 -7.71 13.95
N ALA A 139 8.18 -8.14 14.41
CA ALA A 139 8.05 -9.00 15.60
C ALA A 139 8.89 -10.30 15.52
N MET A 140 9.13 -10.79 14.30
CA MET A 140 9.97 -11.98 14.08
C MET A 140 11.45 -11.77 14.47
N GLU A 141 11.91 -10.53 14.67
CA GLU A 141 13.26 -10.21 15.14
C GLU A 141 13.38 -10.16 16.67
N PHE A 142 12.26 -10.19 17.38
CA PHE A 142 12.26 -10.18 18.84
C PHE A 142 12.96 -11.43 19.39
N GLY A 143 13.99 -11.22 20.22
CA GLY A 143 14.82 -12.28 20.78
C GLY A 143 15.83 -12.92 19.82
N ALA A 144 15.88 -12.53 18.56
CA ALA A 144 16.86 -13.03 17.58
C ALA A 144 18.24 -12.38 17.80
N ASN A 145 19.33 -13.17 17.58
CA ASN A 145 20.71 -12.69 17.67
C ASN A 145 21.63 -13.23 16.57
N TYR A 146 21.09 -13.87 15.53
CA TYR A 146 21.91 -14.33 14.40
C TYR A 146 22.61 -13.14 13.71
N GLU A 147 23.83 -13.38 13.22
CA GLU A 147 24.63 -12.36 12.51
C GLU A 147 24.03 -12.00 11.16
N TYR A 148 24.12 -10.72 10.75
CA TYR A 148 23.55 -10.20 9.50
C TYR A 148 24.26 -8.97 8.94
N GLU A 149 25.23 -8.40 9.68
CA GLU A 149 25.81 -7.09 9.33
C GLU A 149 26.78 -7.19 8.13
N ALA A 150 27.70 -8.14 8.17
CA ALA A 150 28.67 -8.31 7.07
C ALA A 150 28.06 -9.09 5.90
N LEU A 151 27.43 -10.22 6.19
CA LEU A 151 26.84 -11.12 5.19
C LEU A 151 25.43 -11.51 5.61
N ALA A 152 24.54 -11.69 4.64
CA ALA A 152 23.23 -12.28 4.89
C ALA A 152 23.41 -13.72 5.41
N PRO A 153 22.51 -14.19 6.31
CA PRO A 153 22.67 -15.51 6.98
C PRO A 153 22.85 -16.68 5.99
N ALA A 154 22.23 -16.62 4.82
CA ALA A 154 22.36 -17.67 3.80
C ALA A 154 23.78 -17.80 3.23
N TYR A 155 24.63 -16.79 3.39
CA TYR A 155 26.01 -16.76 2.87
C TYR A 155 27.07 -16.95 3.97
N GLN A 156 26.64 -17.07 5.23
CA GLN A 156 27.58 -17.26 6.33
C GLN A 156 27.99 -18.73 6.49
N PRO A 157 29.15 -19.02 7.09
CA PRO A 157 29.49 -20.36 7.56
C PRO A 157 28.39 -20.89 8.48
N ILE A 158 28.14 -22.21 8.42
CA ILE A 158 27.08 -22.83 9.24
C ILE A 158 27.39 -22.71 10.73
N GLU A 159 28.65 -22.68 11.09
CA GLU A 159 29.19 -22.55 12.43
C GLU A 159 28.74 -21.24 13.07
N ASN A 160 28.68 -20.15 12.29
CA ASN A 160 28.23 -18.83 12.77
C ASN A 160 26.74 -18.80 13.08
N LEU A 161 25.96 -19.70 12.52
CA LEU A 161 24.52 -19.80 12.78
C LEU A 161 24.22 -20.71 13.97
N ARG A 162 25.07 -21.71 14.22
CA ARG A 162 24.90 -22.63 15.37
C ARG A 162 25.04 -21.87 16.68
N GLY A 163 24.14 -22.16 17.62
CA GLY A 163 24.13 -21.52 18.95
C GLY A 163 23.47 -20.10 18.95
N CYS A 164 23.18 -19.54 17.76
CA CYS A 164 22.38 -18.31 17.69
C CYS A 164 20.89 -18.57 17.91
N LYS A 165 20.15 -17.47 18.06
CA LYS A 165 18.68 -17.44 18.15
C LYS A 165 18.10 -16.83 16.87
N GLY A 166 17.05 -17.46 16.36
CA GLY A 166 16.31 -17.02 15.18
C GLY A 166 14.98 -16.34 15.53
N LYS A 167 13.96 -16.61 14.72
CA LYS A 167 12.62 -16.05 14.87
C LYS A 167 12.10 -16.25 16.30
N PHE A 168 11.68 -15.15 16.95
CA PHE A 168 11.17 -15.13 18.33
C PHE A 168 12.12 -15.73 19.36
N GLY A 169 13.43 -15.60 19.18
CA GLY A 169 14.41 -16.13 20.11
C GLY A 169 14.59 -17.66 20.09
N ALA A 170 13.97 -18.35 19.12
CA ALA A 170 14.10 -19.80 18.97
C ALA A 170 15.55 -20.21 18.67
N ALA A 171 16.08 -21.22 19.38
CA ALA A 171 17.44 -21.69 19.15
C ALA A 171 17.64 -22.22 17.73
N LEU A 172 18.73 -21.79 17.07
CA LEU A 172 19.13 -22.30 15.77
C LEU A 172 19.84 -23.64 15.96
N SER A 173 19.08 -24.72 16.04
CA SER A 173 19.53 -26.10 16.16
C SER A 173 19.15 -26.88 14.92
N GLY A 174 20.06 -27.75 14.47
CA GLY A 174 19.86 -28.59 13.29
C GLY A 174 21.17 -29.09 12.71
N ASN A 175 21.10 -30.11 11.85
CA ASN A 175 22.25 -30.75 11.23
C ASN A 175 22.60 -30.16 9.87
N SER A 176 21.67 -29.45 9.25
CA SER A 176 21.84 -28.89 7.92
C SER A 176 21.63 -27.36 7.91
N ARG A 177 22.27 -26.68 6.93
CA ARG A 177 22.03 -25.26 6.66
C ARG A 177 20.55 -24.95 6.46
N LYS A 178 19.82 -25.81 5.76
CA LYS A 178 18.39 -25.64 5.47
C LYS A 178 17.57 -25.59 6.75
N GLU A 179 17.87 -26.46 7.72
CA GLU A 179 17.17 -26.49 9.01
C GLU A 179 17.46 -25.23 9.83
N LEU A 180 18.71 -24.77 9.88
CA LEU A 180 19.07 -23.54 10.61
C LEU A 180 18.42 -22.31 9.96
N LEU A 181 18.50 -22.17 8.63
CA LEU A 181 17.87 -21.07 7.91
C LEU A 181 16.34 -21.09 8.00
N GLY A 182 15.73 -22.28 8.10
CA GLY A 182 14.28 -22.39 8.29
C GLY A 182 13.77 -21.76 9.60
N LYS A 183 14.64 -21.59 10.60
CA LYS A 183 14.30 -20.99 11.90
C LYS A 183 14.55 -19.49 12.02
N ILE A 184 15.17 -18.86 11.02
CA ILE A 184 15.29 -17.40 10.96
C ILE A 184 14.12 -16.78 10.18
N PRO A 185 13.88 -15.45 10.30
CA PRO A 185 12.82 -14.79 9.53
C PRO A 185 12.92 -15.04 8.03
N VAL A 186 11.79 -15.28 7.36
CA VAL A 186 11.75 -15.64 5.93
C VAL A 186 12.50 -14.66 5.05
N TYR A 187 12.39 -13.35 5.30
CA TYR A 187 13.09 -12.34 4.52
C TYR A 187 14.63 -12.44 4.65
N ALA A 188 15.13 -13.03 5.75
CA ALA A 188 16.55 -13.20 6.01
C ALA A 188 17.15 -14.49 5.38
N GLN A 189 16.29 -15.40 4.91
CA GLN A 189 16.68 -16.65 4.25
C GLN A 189 17.11 -16.43 2.77
N THR A 190 17.03 -15.19 2.29
CA THR A 190 17.26 -14.87 0.87
C THR A 190 18.68 -15.20 0.39
N THR A 191 18.77 -15.81 -0.79
CA THR A 191 20.01 -16.03 -1.55
C THR A 191 20.20 -15.02 -2.68
N LYS A 192 19.29 -14.05 -2.83
CA LYS A 192 19.32 -13.06 -3.91
C LYS A 192 20.36 -11.95 -3.69
N THR A 193 20.73 -11.70 -2.44
CA THR A 193 21.72 -10.66 -2.08
C THR A 193 22.68 -11.20 -1.02
N LYS A 194 23.99 -10.98 -1.22
CA LYS A 194 25.03 -11.35 -0.24
C LYS A 194 25.01 -10.44 0.99
N GLU A 195 24.66 -9.17 0.82
CA GLU A 195 24.57 -8.19 1.89
C GLU A 195 23.19 -7.56 1.94
N PHE A 196 22.72 -7.30 3.17
CA PHE A 196 21.48 -6.54 3.33
C PHE A 196 21.72 -5.04 3.11
N PRO A 197 20.78 -4.33 2.47
CA PRO A 197 20.87 -2.89 2.33
C PRO A 197 20.82 -2.20 3.70
N LYS A 198 21.42 -1.01 3.81
CA LYS A 198 21.56 -0.25 5.07
C LYS A 198 20.24 -0.10 5.84
N TRP A 199 19.14 0.21 5.14
CA TRP A 199 17.83 0.35 5.78
C TRP A 199 17.34 -0.93 6.46
N LYS A 200 17.62 -2.10 5.86
CA LYS A 200 17.22 -3.40 6.41
C LYS A 200 18.04 -3.73 7.67
N LYS A 201 19.37 -3.52 7.61
CA LYS A 201 20.27 -3.69 8.76
C LYS A 201 19.79 -2.83 9.93
N LYS A 202 19.46 -1.55 9.66
CA LYS A 202 18.90 -0.63 10.66
C LYS A 202 17.62 -1.16 11.31
N TYR A 203 16.65 -1.64 10.51
CA TYR A 203 15.39 -2.15 11.05
C TYR A 203 15.58 -3.40 11.91
N ILE A 204 16.45 -4.33 11.52
CA ILE A 204 16.80 -5.50 12.35
C ILE A 204 17.34 -5.03 13.70
N GLN A 205 18.33 -4.15 13.67
CA GLN A 205 18.98 -3.63 14.87
C GLN A 205 17.98 -2.93 15.81
N GLU A 206 17.12 -2.05 15.29
CA GLU A 206 16.13 -1.31 16.08
C GLU A 206 15.11 -2.24 16.72
N ASN A 207 14.60 -3.24 15.98
CA ASN A 207 13.65 -4.21 16.52
C ASN A 207 14.25 -5.08 17.63
N ARG A 208 15.49 -5.54 17.46
CA ARG A 208 16.20 -6.30 18.52
C ARG A 208 16.45 -5.46 19.76
N ARG A 209 16.92 -4.21 19.60
CA ARG A 209 17.10 -3.27 20.73
C ARG A 209 15.80 -2.91 21.42
N PHE A 210 14.71 -2.78 20.66
CA PHE A 210 13.38 -2.55 21.22
C PHE A 210 12.94 -3.74 22.07
N TYR A 211 13.12 -4.96 21.58
CA TYR A 211 12.81 -6.17 22.34
C TYR A 211 13.61 -6.26 23.65
N GLU A 212 14.92 -6.05 23.60
CA GLU A 212 15.76 -6.14 24.81
C GLU A 212 15.32 -5.17 25.93
N ARG A 213 14.84 -3.99 25.56
CA ARG A 213 14.33 -2.98 26.50
C ARG A 213 12.93 -3.26 27.01
N ASN A 214 12.17 -4.10 26.31
CA ASN A 214 10.74 -4.31 26.54
C ASN A 214 10.39 -5.80 26.75
N LYS A 215 11.37 -6.62 27.01
CA LYS A 215 11.24 -8.08 27.07
C LYS A 215 10.13 -8.54 28.00
N GLU A 216 9.98 -7.89 29.14
CA GLU A 216 9.01 -8.26 30.17
C GLU A 216 7.57 -8.36 29.66
N TRP A 217 7.14 -7.38 28.86
CA TRP A 217 5.78 -7.39 28.29
C TRP A 217 5.74 -7.98 26.87
N LEU A 218 6.87 -8.01 26.15
CA LEU A 218 6.92 -8.60 24.80
C LEU A 218 6.92 -10.13 24.83
N ASP A 219 7.54 -10.78 25.79
CA ASP A 219 7.56 -12.25 25.86
C ASP A 219 6.14 -12.84 25.92
N PRO A 220 5.21 -12.42 26.80
CA PRO A 220 3.84 -12.91 26.79
C PRO A 220 3.04 -12.46 25.54
N TRP A 221 3.36 -11.30 24.94
CA TRP A 221 2.72 -10.84 23.71
C TRP A 221 3.15 -11.67 22.49
N ILE A 222 4.42 -12.10 22.42
CA ILE A 222 4.96 -12.96 21.36
C ILE A 222 4.14 -14.25 21.24
N GLU A 223 3.71 -14.83 22.36
CA GLU A 223 2.89 -16.04 22.35
C GLU A 223 1.56 -15.89 21.60
N LYS A 224 1.03 -14.66 21.53
CA LYS A 224 -0.20 -14.32 20.78
C LYS A 224 0.02 -14.11 19.30
N VAL A 225 1.21 -13.66 18.91
CA VAL A 225 1.50 -13.23 17.54
C VAL A 225 2.29 -14.27 16.73
N LYS A 226 2.97 -15.19 17.38
CA LYS A 226 3.92 -16.14 16.74
C LYS A 226 3.33 -16.97 15.60
N ASP A 227 2.02 -17.28 15.68
CA ASP A 227 1.32 -18.10 14.71
C ASP A 227 0.76 -17.29 13.52
N PHE A 228 0.93 -15.97 13.52
CA PHE A 228 0.51 -15.14 12.40
C PHE A 228 1.38 -15.42 11.16
N SER A 229 0.82 -15.19 9.97
CA SER A 229 1.58 -15.25 8.72
C SER A 229 2.75 -14.26 8.74
N ASN A 230 3.83 -14.58 8.02
CA ASN A 230 5.05 -13.76 8.04
C ASN A 230 4.82 -12.26 7.71
N SER A 231 3.88 -11.95 6.82
CA SER A 231 3.51 -10.58 6.51
C SER A 231 2.78 -9.90 7.68
N HIS A 232 1.98 -10.64 8.42
CA HIS A 232 1.19 -10.11 9.55
C HIS A 232 2.00 -9.97 10.85
N LEU A 233 3.25 -10.43 10.85
CA LEU A 233 4.24 -10.19 11.92
C LEU A 233 4.94 -8.83 11.80
N LYS A 234 4.53 -8.01 10.85
CA LYS A 234 5.09 -6.67 10.62
C LYS A 234 4.01 -5.62 10.71
N LEU A 235 4.31 -4.53 11.41
CA LEU A 235 3.43 -3.37 11.52
C LEU A 235 4.17 -2.09 11.11
N GLU A 236 3.56 -1.28 10.24
CA GLU A 236 4.01 0.06 9.88
C GLU A 236 3.00 1.08 10.41
N TRP A 237 3.38 1.85 11.42
CA TRP A 237 2.61 2.96 11.95
C TRP A 237 2.90 4.23 11.15
N ASN A 238 1.99 4.63 10.27
CA ASN A 238 2.15 5.82 9.42
C ASN A 238 1.12 6.91 9.80
N CYS A 239 0.95 7.15 11.10
CA CYS A 239 0.01 8.15 11.62
C CYS A 239 0.69 9.33 12.34
N GLY A 240 2.03 9.30 12.48
CA GLY A 240 2.75 10.29 13.28
C GLY A 240 2.80 9.94 14.78
N SER A 241 3.50 10.77 15.55
CA SER A 241 3.71 10.60 17.00
C SER A 241 2.55 11.17 17.84
N ASP A 242 1.89 12.20 17.34
CA ASP A 242 0.93 13.01 18.12
C ASP A 242 -0.52 12.53 18.00
N VAL A 243 -0.71 11.37 17.38
CA VAL A 243 -2.01 10.78 17.13
C VAL A 243 -2.30 9.68 18.12
N ARG A 244 -3.55 9.63 18.62
CA ARG A 244 -4.01 8.55 19.50
C ARG A 244 -3.62 7.19 18.94
N PRO A 245 -2.87 6.38 19.69
CA PRO A 245 -2.32 5.12 19.24
C PRO A 245 -3.34 3.97 19.34
N THR A 246 -4.26 3.96 18.40
CA THR A 246 -5.27 2.89 18.26
C THR A 246 -5.50 2.56 16.79
N LEU A 247 -5.77 1.29 16.50
CA LEU A 247 -6.18 0.83 15.18
C LEU A 247 -7.67 1.11 14.90
N LEU A 248 -8.45 1.31 15.98
CA LEU A 248 -9.92 1.31 15.92
C LEU A 248 -10.51 2.50 15.14
N ASP A 249 -9.78 3.57 14.96
CA ASP A 249 -10.17 4.76 14.19
C ASP A 249 -9.22 5.06 13.02
N LYS A 250 -8.41 4.08 12.60
CA LYS A 250 -7.39 4.20 11.55
C LYS A 250 -7.70 3.29 10.36
N ILE A 251 -7.28 3.71 9.17
CA ILE A 251 -7.29 2.83 8.00
C ILE A 251 -6.22 1.77 8.18
N VAL A 252 -6.63 0.50 8.14
CA VAL A 252 -5.74 -0.65 8.23
C VAL A 252 -5.65 -1.34 6.88
N GLN A 253 -4.45 -1.73 6.48
CA GLN A 253 -4.23 -2.46 5.23
C GLN A 253 -3.28 -3.64 5.46
N PHE A 254 -3.77 -4.84 5.21
CA PHE A 254 -2.97 -6.06 5.21
C PHE A 254 -2.27 -6.21 3.86
N ARG A 255 -0.93 -6.27 3.86
CA ARG A 255 -0.12 -6.32 2.64
C ARG A 255 0.92 -7.43 2.75
N ALA A 256 1.45 -7.89 1.61
CA ALA A 256 2.56 -8.84 1.60
C ALA A 256 3.81 -8.32 2.34
N SER A 257 4.01 -7.01 2.41
CA SER A 257 5.12 -6.35 3.12
C SER A 257 4.87 -6.11 4.62
N GLY A 258 3.64 -6.24 5.09
CA GLY A 258 3.24 -5.98 6.48
C GLY A 258 1.91 -5.27 6.60
N ILE A 259 1.39 -5.19 7.82
CA ILE A 259 0.19 -4.42 8.16
C ILE A 259 0.59 -2.95 8.16
N ARG A 260 -0.16 -2.12 7.45
CA ARG A 260 0.02 -0.67 7.42
C ARG A 260 -1.14 0.02 8.08
N ILE A 261 -0.83 0.98 8.95
CA ILE A 261 -1.80 1.84 9.62
C ILE A 261 -1.65 3.25 9.07
N LYS A 262 -2.77 3.88 8.74
CA LYS A 262 -2.82 5.25 8.21
C LYS A 262 -3.92 6.07 8.86
N LEU A 263 -3.73 7.38 8.90
CA LEU A 263 -4.78 8.33 9.27
C LEU A 263 -5.99 8.16 8.34
N PRO A 264 -7.21 8.41 8.85
CA PRO A 264 -8.45 8.30 8.07
C PRO A 264 -8.68 9.52 7.14
N THR A 265 -7.62 10.20 6.73
CA THR A 265 -7.66 11.35 5.81
C THR A 265 -7.92 10.88 4.38
N PHE A 266 -7.15 9.92 3.91
CA PHE A 266 -7.33 9.38 2.55
C PHE A 266 -6.86 7.92 2.42
N SER A 267 -7.58 7.19 1.59
CA SER A 267 -7.24 5.81 1.22
C SER A 267 -5.91 5.72 0.47
N PRO A 268 -5.12 4.66 0.66
CA PRO A 268 -4.06 4.32 -0.27
C PRO A 268 -4.64 3.99 -1.66
N ALA A 269 -3.77 4.01 -2.68
CA ALA A 269 -4.14 3.54 -4.01
C ALA A 269 -4.64 2.09 -3.95
N LEU A 270 -5.70 1.79 -4.69
CA LEU A 270 -6.15 0.42 -4.91
C LEU A 270 -5.10 -0.32 -5.73
N ASN A 271 -4.74 -1.51 -5.29
CA ASN A 271 -3.80 -2.36 -6.00
C ASN A 271 -4.53 -3.31 -6.95
N LEU A 272 -3.81 -3.75 -7.99
CA LEU A 272 -4.27 -4.73 -8.98
C LEU A 272 -4.65 -6.09 -8.36
N VAL A 273 -4.09 -6.39 -7.19
CA VAL A 273 -4.36 -7.63 -6.46
C VAL A 273 -5.40 -7.32 -5.41
N GLY A 274 -6.62 -7.80 -5.58
CA GLY A 274 -7.77 -7.56 -4.68
C GLY A 274 -7.60 -8.03 -3.23
N THR A 275 -6.38 -8.33 -2.79
CA THR A 275 -6.05 -8.83 -1.44
C THR A 275 -5.63 -7.73 -0.46
N GLN A 276 -5.38 -6.49 -0.93
CA GLN A 276 -4.88 -5.40 -0.10
C GLN A 276 -5.93 -4.30 0.09
N ILE A 277 -7.19 -4.71 0.21
CA ILE A 277 -8.32 -3.78 0.37
C ILE A 277 -8.23 -3.11 1.73
N PRO A 278 -8.39 -1.79 1.82
CA PRO A 278 -8.45 -1.08 3.08
C PRO A 278 -9.55 -1.61 4.01
N ILE A 279 -9.23 -1.67 5.29
CA ILE A 279 -10.14 -2.03 6.37
C ILE A 279 -10.49 -0.77 7.13
N PHE A 280 -11.76 -0.62 7.49
CA PHE A 280 -12.32 0.43 8.32
C PHE A 280 -12.84 -0.18 9.63
N PRO A 281 -12.03 -0.30 10.68
CA PRO A 281 -12.42 -0.95 11.94
C PRO A 281 -13.60 -0.28 12.64
N TRP A 282 -13.76 1.04 12.47
CA TRP A 282 -14.78 1.87 13.14
C TRP A 282 -16.16 1.86 12.46
N VAL A 283 -16.25 1.36 11.23
CA VAL A 283 -17.49 1.47 10.45
C VAL A 283 -18.51 0.48 10.98
N LYS A 284 -19.67 1.02 11.44
CA LYS A 284 -20.82 0.21 11.88
C LYS A 284 -21.41 -0.58 10.72
N LEU A 285 -21.80 -1.81 11.00
CA LEU A 285 -22.46 -2.68 10.04
C LEU A 285 -23.99 -2.49 10.11
N PRO A 286 -24.72 -2.63 8.99
CA PRO A 286 -26.16 -2.55 8.98
C PRO A 286 -26.80 -3.61 9.88
N LYS A 287 -27.57 -3.19 10.89
CA LYS A 287 -28.22 -4.12 11.85
C LYS A 287 -29.03 -5.23 11.17
N SER A 288 -29.63 -4.93 10.01
CA SER A 288 -30.45 -5.89 9.25
C SER A 288 -29.66 -7.06 8.65
N THR A 289 -28.31 -7.01 8.68
CA THR A 289 -27.43 -8.05 8.12
C THR A 289 -26.70 -8.83 9.21
N LEU A 290 -26.79 -8.41 10.48
CA LEU A 290 -26.12 -9.05 11.61
C LEU A 290 -26.93 -10.22 12.16
N LYS A 291 -26.23 -11.28 12.55
CA LYS A 291 -26.77 -12.40 13.32
C LYS A 291 -26.41 -12.20 14.79
N GLU A 292 -27.07 -12.94 15.66
CA GLU A 292 -26.72 -12.97 17.07
C GLU A 292 -25.26 -13.40 17.27
N GLY A 293 -24.50 -12.61 18.03
CA GLY A 293 -23.06 -12.83 18.26
C GLY A 293 -22.13 -12.21 17.21
N ASP A 294 -22.64 -11.66 16.11
CA ASP A 294 -21.81 -10.95 15.14
C ASP A 294 -21.31 -9.61 15.73
N ALA A 295 -20.08 -9.25 15.40
CA ALA A 295 -19.58 -7.91 15.73
C ALA A 295 -20.32 -6.86 14.89
N ASP A 296 -20.70 -5.76 15.51
CA ASP A 296 -21.51 -4.69 14.92
C ASP A 296 -20.70 -3.65 14.13
N HIS A 297 -19.39 -3.79 14.06
CA HIS A 297 -18.49 -2.85 13.37
C HIS A 297 -17.29 -3.57 12.74
N GLY A 298 -16.61 -2.85 11.85
CA GLY A 298 -15.37 -3.30 11.19
C GLY A 298 -15.62 -4.11 9.93
N ARG A 299 -15.22 -3.55 8.78
CA ARG A 299 -15.35 -4.17 7.47
C ARG A 299 -14.27 -3.72 6.48
N TYR A 300 -14.17 -4.43 5.40
CA TYR A 300 -13.40 -3.97 4.25
C TYR A 300 -14.13 -2.82 3.54
N MET A 301 -13.37 -1.96 2.84
CA MET A 301 -13.91 -0.97 1.90
C MET A 301 -14.79 -1.69 0.87
N THR A 302 -15.96 -1.14 0.54
CA THR A 302 -16.83 -1.74 -0.48
C THR A 302 -16.36 -1.41 -1.90
N VAL A 303 -16.82 -2.19 -2.88
CA VAL A 303 -16.57 -1.92 -4.30
C VAL A 303 -17.11 -0.56 -4.69
N ARG A 304 -18.27 -0.16 -4.14
CA ARG A 304 -18.90 1.14 -4.40
C ARG A 304 -18.07 2.30 -3.87
N GLU A 305 -17.53 2.16 -2.68
CA GLU A 305 -16.60 3.15 -2.09
C GLU A 305 -15.31 3.25 -2.92
N GLY A 306 -14.77 2.11 -3.37
CA GLY A 306 -13.65 2.10 -4.31
C GLY A 306 -13.94 2.81 -5.64
N ALA A 307 -15.16 2.68 -6.15
CA ALA A 307 -15.60 3.40 -7.35
C ALA A 307 -15.71 4.92 -7.10
N ARG A 308 -16.21 5.35 -5.94
CA ARG A 308 -16.22 6.77 -5.52
C ARG A 308 -14.82 7.36 -5.52
N LEU A 309 -13.84 6.63 -4.99
CA LEU A 309 -12.43 7.06 -5.00
C LEU A 309 -11.85 7.23 -6.41
N GLN A 310 -12.42 6.60 -7.42
CA GLN A 310 -12.02 6.75 -8.83
C GLN A 310 -12.88 7.77 -9.61
N GLY A 311 -13.85 8.42 -8.94
CA GLY A 311 -14.83 9.30 -9.60
C GLY A 311 -15.82 8.52 -10.49
N MET A 312 -16.10 7.26 -10.14
CA MET A 312 -16.94 6.32 -10.92
C MET A 312 -18.19 5.86 -10.13
N GLU A 313 -18.83 6.73 -9.38
CA GLU A 313 -19.95 6.38 -8.49
C GLU A 313 -21.10 5.65 -9.19
N LYS A 314 -21.34 6.00 -10.46
CA LYS A 314 -22.42 5.46 -11.30
C LYS A 314 -22.03 4.17 -12.06
N LEU A 315 -20.78 3.70 -11.89
CA LEU A 315 -20.31 2.50 -12.59
C LEU A 315 -21.11 1.26 -12.15
N LYS A 316 -21.60 0.51 -13.13
CA LYS A 316 -22.24 -0.79 -12.91
C LYS A 316 -21.22 -1.91 -13.08
N PHE A 317 -21.11 -2.78 -12.08
CA PHE A 317 -20.19 -3.93 -12.09
C PHE A 317 -20.91 -5.21 -12.54
N GLY A 318 -21.45 -5.18 -13.74
CA GLY A 318 -22.24 -6.24 -14.33
C GLY A 318 -23.73 -5.91 -14.45
N ASP A 319 -24.48 -6.81 -15.00
CA ASP A 319 -25.94 -6.74 -15.18
C ASP A 319 -26.64 -7.98 -14.59
N LYS A 320 -27.91 -8.19 -14.96
CA LYS A 320 -28.70 -9.37 -14.50
C LYS A 320 -28.10 -10.70 -14.96
N ASN A 321 -27.41 -10.74 -16.08
CA ASN A 321 -26.88 -11.94 -16.73
C ASN A 321 -25.40 -12.17 -16.42
N PHE A 322 -24.67 -11.13 -16.01
CA PHE A 322 -23.24 -11.18 -15.77
C PHE A 322 -22.86 -10.33 -14.55
N LYS A 323 -22.44 -10.98 -13.46
CA LYS A 323 -21.96 -10.32 -12.26
C LYS A 323 -20.46 -10.56 -12.09
N LEU A 324 -19.68 -9.48 -12.03
CA LEU A 324 -18.25 -9.55 -11.71
C LEU A 324 -18.05 -9.99 -10.25
N SER A 325 -17.06 -10.83 -10.01
CA SER A 325 -16.63 -11.08 -8.63
C SER A 325 -16.05 -9.84 -7.98
N THR A 326 -16.18 -9.73 -6.68
CA THR A 326 -15.64 -8.60 -5.90
C THR A 326 -14.14 -8.36 -6.17
N SER A 327 -13.36 -9.43 -6.29
CA SER A 327 -11.93 -9.36 -6.63
C SER A 327 -11.71 -8.72 -7.99
N ARG A 328 -12.48 -9.10 -9.01
CA ARG A 328 -12.41 -8.51 -10.34
C ARG A 328 -12.83 -7.04 -10.38
N CYS A 329 -13.80 -6.66 -9.56
CA CYS A 329 -14.18 -5.27 -9.40
C CYS A 329 -13.03 -4.42 -8.86
N TYR A 330 -12.34 -4.89 -7.80
CA TYR A 330 -11.19 -4.17 -7.25
C TYR A 330 -10.00 -4.14 -8.21
N GLU A 331 -9.76 -5.21 -8.96
CA GLU A 331 -8.74 -5.26 -10.01
C GLU A 331 -9.02 -4.21 -11.09
N ALA A 332 -10.26 -4.12 -11.57
CA ALA A 332 -10.69 -3.14 -12.56
C ALA A 332 -10.53 -1.70 -12.04
N LEU A 333 -10.94 -1.43 -10.79
CA LEU A 333 -10.76 -0.12 -10.16
C LEU A 333 -9.28 0.23 -9.93
N GLY A 334 -8.45 -0.77 -9.62
CA GLY A 334 -7.00 -0.59 -9.47
C GLY A 334 -6.30 -0.23 -10.78
N ASN A 335 -6.80 -0.78 -11.92
CA ASN A 335 -6.30 -0.50 -13.27
C ASN A 335 -6.88 0.80 -13.87
N ALA A 336 -7.99 1.30 -13.32
CA ALA A 336 -8.65 2.47 -13.86
C ALA A 336 -7.87 3.76 -13.63
N VAL A 337 -8.04 4.72 -14.52
CA VAL A 337 -7.64 6.12 -14.30
C VAL A 337 -8.67 6.82 -13.41
N ASN A 338 -8.27 7.85 -12.68
CA ASN A 338 -9.23 8.69 -11.95
C ASN A 338 -10.00 9.59 -12.93
N VAL A 339 -11.31 9.35 -13.04
CA VAL A 339 -12.17 10.04 -14.02
C VAL A 339 -12.23 11.54 -13.75
N THR A 340 -12.22 11.98 -12.50
CA THR A 340 -12.26 13.40 -12.15
C THR A 340 -11.04 14.14 -12.67
N ILE A 341 -9.84 13.59 -12.46
CA ILE A 341 -8.58 14.20 -12.95
C ILE A 341 -8.58 14.23 -14.49
N VAL A 342 -8.91 13.10 -15.13
CA VAL A 342 -8.97 13.04 -16.59
C VAL A 342 -9.96 14.04 -17.16
N LYS A 343 -11.14 14.19 -16.57
CA LYS A 343 -12.15 15.20 -16.96
C LYS A 343 -11.61 16.62 -16.84
N MET A 344 -10.90 16.95 -15.75
CA MET A 344 -10.31 18.29 -15.57
C MET A 344 -9.23 18.57 -16.62
N ILE A 345 -8.34 17.59 -16.88
CA ILE A 345 -7.31 17.72 -17.93
C ILE A 345 -7.97 17.91 -19.30
N ALA A 346 -8.97 17.08 -19.63
CA ALA A 346 -9.66 17.15 -20.90
C ALA A 346 -10.37 18.50 -21.09
N LYS A 347 -11.00 19.04 -20.05
CA LYS A 347 -11.63 20.39 -20.12
C LYS A 347 -10.60 21.47 -20.45
N ASN A 348 -9.46 21.48 -19.73
CA ASN A 348 -8.42 22.46 -19.99
C ASN A 348 -7.81 22.29 -21.39
N LEU A 349 -7.68 21.04 -21.86
CA LEU A 349 -7.12 20.73 -23.16
C LEU A 349 -8.04 21.17 -24.33
N LEU A 350 -9.35 21.06 -24.11
CA LEU A 350 -10.36 21.38 -25.11
C LEU A 350 -10.94 22.81 -24.99
N GLY A 351 -10.52 23.58 -23.98
CA GLY A 351 -11.02 24.92 -23.70
C GLY A 351 -12.49 24.98 -23.26
N LEU A 352 -12.97 23.95 -22.51
CA LEU A 352 -14.37 23.76 -22.06
C LEU A 352 -14.62 24.23 -20.64
#